data_92a0ea807c5145a7c870a504d1f09ae0
#
_entry.id   92a0ea807c5145a7c870a504d1f09ae0
#
_cell.length_a   1.000
_cell.length_b   1.000
_cell.length_c   1.000
_cell.angle_alpha   90.00
_cell.angle_beta   90.00
_cell.angle_gamma   90.00
#
_symmetry.space_group_name_H-M   'P 1'
#
loop_
_entity.id
_entity.type
_entity.pdbx_description
1 polymer ?
#
loop_
_entity_poly.entity_id
_entity_poly.type
_entity_poly.pdbx_seq_one_letter_code
_entity_poly.pdbx_strand_id
1 'polypeptide(L)'
;MTYAQEAARQGVQLRSVRAHTEAEVDMSRALGVTDNAPLERINWHLEVDADAPREQLEELKRIADEHCPGVYCVRNPVELTTHLAA
;
A
#
# COMPACT_ATOMS: atom_id res chain seq x y z
N MET A 1 -7.58 6.20 -6.12
CA MET A 1 -6.83 5.95 -4.88
C MET A 1 -7.79 5.87 -3.70
N THR A 2 -7.64 4.87 -2.85
CA THR A 2 -8.56 4.65 -1.72
C THR A 2 -8.58 5.80 -0.72
N TYR A 3 -7.42 6.41 -0.45
CA TYR A 3 -7.33 7.56 0.45
C TYR A 3 -8.17 8.74 -0.06
N ALA A 4 -8.05 9.04 -1.35
CA ALA A 4 -8.82 10.14 -1.94
C ALA A 4 -10.32 9.88 -1.93
N GLN A 5 -10.73 8.64 -2.17
CA GLN A 5 -12.14 8.25 -2.09
C GLN A 5 -12.69 8.41 -0.68
N GLU A 6 -11.93 8.00 0.33
CA GLU A 6 -12.34 8.14 1.72
C GLU A 6 -12.38 9.61 2.15
N ALA A 7 -11.42 10.43 1.69
CA ALA A 7 -11.43 11.86 1.94
C ALA A 7 -12.68 12.53 1.35
N ALA A 8 -13.05 12.16 0.14
CA ALA A 8 -14.27 12.67 -0.50
C ALA A 8 -15.52 12.28 0.27
N ARG A 9 -15.56 11.04 0.77
CA ARG A 9 -16.69 10.56 1.59
C ARG A 9 -16.86 11.36 2.88
N GLN A 10 -15.75 11.77 3.51
CA GLN A 10 -15.76 12.55 4.74
C GLN A 10 -15.83 14.06 4.50
N GLY A 11 -15.87 14.50 3.25
CA GLY A 11 -15.94 15.92 2.91
C GLY A 11 -14.63 16.67 3.08
N VAL A 12 -13.50 15.98 3.12
CA VAL A 12 -12.17 16.59 3.20
C VAL A 12 -11.67 16.91 1.81
N GLN A 13 -11.30 18.19 1.59
CA GLN A 13 -10.73 18.61 0.32
C GLN A 13 -9.20 18.46 0.36
N LEU A 14 -8.68 17.65 -0.54
CA LEU A 14 -7.25 17.43 -0.69
C LEU A 14 -6.68 18.39 -1.72
N ARG A 15 -5.63 19.15 -1.36
CA ARG A 15 -4.88 19.97 -2.31
C ARG A 15 -3.87 19.16 -3.08
N SER A 16 -3.16 18.26 -2.40
CA SER A 16 -2.25 17.33 -3.05
C SER A 16 -2.08 16.08 -2.22
N VAL A 17 -1.83 14.97 -2.90
CA VAL A 17 -1.49 13.68 -2.29
C VAL A 17 -0.34 13.09 -3.09
N ARG A 18 0.73 12.74 -2.39
CA ARG A 18 1.89 12.06 -2.99
C ARG A 18 2.14 10.75 -2.25
N ALA A 19 2.41 9.70 -2.99
CA ALA A 19 2.79 8.42 -2.44
C ALA A 19 4.23 8.09 -2.82
N HIS A 20 5.00 7.59 -1.86
CA HIS A 20 6.37 7.15 -2.07
C HIS A 20 6.53 5.77 -1.46
N THR A 21 7.02 4.84 -2.24
CA THR A 21 7.21 3.45 -1.82
C THR A 21 8.68 3.08 -1.90
N GLU A 22 9.20 2.49 -0.83
CA GLU A 22 10.57 1.99 -0.75
C GLU A 22 10.56 0.50 -0.44
N ALA A 23 11.42 -0.24 -1.13
CA ALA A 23 11.60 -1.66 -0.86
C ALA A 23 13.00 -2.09 -1.31
N GLU A 24 13.57 -3.04 -0.58
CA GLU A 24 14.79 -3.72 -1.02
C GLU A 24 14.39 -5.05 -1.65
N VAL A 25 14.96 -5.33 -2.82
CA VAL A 25 14.66 -6.55 -3.56
C VAL A 25 15.90 -7.44 -3.60
N ASP A 26 15.75 -8.68 -3.14
CA ASP A 26 16.79 -9.71 -3.28
C ASP A 26 16.46 -10.55 -4.51
N MET A 27 17.25 -10.40 -5.55
CA MET A 27 17.05 -11.09 -6.82
C MET A 27 17.60 -12.51 -6.84
N SER A 28 18.24 -12.96 -5.75
CA SER A 28 18.88 -14.27 -5.71
C SER A 28 17.90 -15.43 -5.87
N ARG A 29 16.67 -15.29 -5.35
CA ARG A 29 15.63 -16.30 -5.55
C ARG A 29 15.20 -16.40 -7.01
N ALA A 30 15.03 -15.27 -7.68
CA ALA A 30 14.67 -15.24 -9.10
C ALA A 30 15.75 -15.87 -9.98
N LEU A 31 17.02 -15.73 -9.58
CA LEU A 31 18.15 -16.33 -10.28
C LEU A 31 18.40 -17.80 -9.90
N GLY A 32 17.62 -18.34 -8.96
CA GLY A 32 17.76 -19.73 -8.52
C GLY A 32 18.98 -20.00 -7.65
N VAL A 33 19.57 -18.95 -7.06
CA VAL A 33 20.81 -19.06 -6.24
C VAL A 33 20.49 -19.39 -4.79
N THR A 34 19.40 -18.81 -4.25
CA THR A 34 18.97 -19.00 -2.85
C THR A 34 17.45 -19.12 -2.76
N ASP A 35 16.97 -19.49 -1.56
CA ASP A 35 15.55 -19.50 -1.22
C ASP A 35 15.15 -18.26 -0.41
N ASN A 36 15.98 -17.22 -0.42
CA ASN A 36 15.69 -15.98 0.31
C ASN A 36 14.41 -15.32 -0.20
N ALA A 37 13.66 -14.67 0.70
CA ALA A 37 12.50 -13.87 0.31
C ALA A 37 12.95 -12.69 -0.55
N PRO A 38 12.30 -12.43 -1.71
CA PRO A 38 12.66 -11.30 -2.55
C PRO A 38 12.44 -9.94 -1.90
N LEU A 39 11.41 -9.86 -1.04
CA LEU A 39 11.04 -8.65 -0.30
C LEU A 39 10.75 -9.04 1.14
N GLU A 40 11.43 -8.38 2.09
CA GLU A 40 11.16 -8.55 3.52
C GLU A 40 10.30 -7.42 4.07
N ARG A 41 10.43 -6.24 3.49
CA ARG A 41 9.76 -5.04 3.96
C ARG A 41 9.43 -4.10 2.82
N ILE A 42 8.23 -3.52 2.90
CA ILE A 42 7.80 -2.45 2.01
C ILE A 42 7.42 -1.27 2.90
N ASN A 43 8.04 -0.12 2.66
CA ASN A 43 7.69 1.13 3.34
C ASN A 43 6.90 2.00 2.36
N TRP A 44 5.70 2.38 2.77
CA TRP A 44 4.82 3.22 1.97
C TRP A 44 4.52 4.50 2.73
N HIS A 45 4.88 5.62 2.11
CA HIS A 45 4.72 6.95 2.69
C HIS A 45 3.68 7.73 1.90
N LEU A 46 2.78 8.38 2.60
CA LEU A 46 1.76 9.22 2.02
C LEU A 46 1.94 10.65 2.51
N GLU A 47 2.15 11.57 1.57
CA GLU A 47 2.21 12.99 1.85
C GLU A 47 0.90 13.64 1.42
N VAL A 48 0.24 14.32 2.37
CA VAL A 48 -1.08 14.91 2.15
C VAL A 48 -1.02 16.38 2.50
N ASP A 49 -1.51 17.22 1.58
CA ASP A 49 -1.77 18.62 1.82
C ASP A 49 -3.27 18.87 1.75
N ALA A 50 -3.86 19.27 2.89
CA ALA A 50 -5.30 19.46 2.99
C ALA A 50 -5.63 20.40 4.14
N ASP A 51 -6.82 21.04 4.07
CA ASP A 51 -7.33 21.88 5.15
C ASP A 51 -8.09 21.05 6.18
N ALA A 52 -7.34 20.26 6.95
CA ALA A 52 -7.89 19.43 8.02
C ALA A 52 -6.85 19.21 9.10
N PRO A 53 -7.25 18.98 10.37
CA PRO A 53 -6.32 18.65 11.44
C PRO A 53 -5.56 17.37 11.12
N ARG A 54 -4.32 17.29 11.59
CA ARG A 54 -3.50 16.10 11.38
C ARG A 54 -4.17 14.83 11.91
N GLU A 55 -4.84 14.92 13.04
CA GLU A 55 -5.54 13.79 13.64
C GLU A 55 -6.62 13.23 12.71
N GLN A 56 -7.35 14.10 12.02
CA GLN A 56 -8.34 13.68 11.04
C GLN A 56 -7.67 13.02 9.83
N LEU A 57 -6.55 13.55 9.37
CA LEU A 57 -5.81 12.98 8.25
C LEU A 57 -5.23 11.61 8.60
N GLU A 58 -4.76 11.42 9.83
CA GLU A 58 -4.25 10.12 10.30
C GLU A 58 -5.37 9.08 10.42
N GLU A 59 -6.52 9.45 10.95
CA GLU A 59 -7.68 8.56 11.04
C GLU A 59 -8.20 8.19 9.65
N LEU A 60 -8.21 9.16 8.74
CA LEU A 60 -8.57 8.93 7.35
C LEU A 60 -7.65 7.89 6.70
N LYS A 61 -6.35 7.99 6.96
CA LYS A 61 -5.38 7.03 6.44
C LYS A 61 -5.59 5.64 7.03
N ARG A 62 -5.89 5.54 8.31
CA ARG A 62 -6.17 4.26 8.96
C ARG A 62 -7.35 3.56 8.29
N ILE A 63 -8.44 4.28 8.07
CA ILE A 63 -9.64 3.75 7.43
C ILE A 63 -9.35 3.38 5.97
N ALA A 64 -8.62 4.23 5.25
CA ALA A 64 -8.26 3.97 3.86
C ALA A 64 -7.39 2.72 3.72
N ASP A 65 -6.44 2.51 4.63
CA ASP A 65 -5.58 1.33 4.62
C ASP A 65 -6.38 0.06 4.88
N GLU A 66 -7.38 0.10 5.75
CA GLU A 66 -8.26 -1.05 6.00
C GLU A 66 -9.08 -1.43 4.77
N HIS A 67 -9.49 -0.44 3.97
CA HIS A 67 -10.31 -0.66 2.78
C HIS A 67 -9.49 -0.83 1.50
N CYS A 68 -8.19 -0.60 1.52
CA CYS A 68 -7.34 -0.71 0.34
C CYS A 68 -7.06 -2.19 0.02
N PRO A 69 -7.48 -2.69 -1.14
CA PRO A 69 -7.24 -4.10 -1.50
C PRO A 69 -5.76 -4.46 -1.52
N GLY A 70 -4.91 -3.56 -2.02
CA GLY A 70 -3.47 -3.79 -2.10
C GLY A 70 -2.82 -3.92 -0.72
N VAL A 71 -3.13 -3.01 0.19
CA VAL A 71 -2.63 -3.05 1.57
C VAL A 71 -3.11 -4.31 2.29
N TYR A 72 -4.39 -4.64 2.14
CA TYR A 72 -4.96 -5.85 2.73
C TYR A 72 -4.24 -7.11 2.26
N CYS A 73 -4.04 -7.26 0.96
CA CYS A 73 -3.42 -8.46 0.39
C CYS A 73 -1.94 -8.61 0.78
N VAL A 74 -1.23 -7.50 0.99
CA VAL A 74 0.16 -7.56 1.48
C VAL A 74 0.21 -7.96 2.94
N ARG A 75 -0.70 -7.43 3.77
CA ARG A 75 -0.78 -7.78 5.20
C ARG A 75 -1.35 -9.16 5.44
N ASN A 76 -2.22 -9.62 4.56
CA ASN A 76 -2.93 -10.89 4.69
C ASN A 76 -2.75 -11.68 3.38
N PRO A 77 -1.65 -12.45 3.23
CA PRO A 77 -1.36 -13.16 2.00
C PRO A 77 -2.53 -14.03 1.55
N VAL A 78 -2.83 -13.95 0.26
CA VAL A 78 -3.89 -14.73 -0.36
C VAL A 78 -3.32 -16.02 -0.94
N GLU A 79 -4.18 -17.05 -1.06
CA GLU A 79 -3.81 -18.28 -1.73
C GLU A 79 -3.63 -18.01 -3.23
N LEU A 80 -2.48 -18.41 -3.74
CA LEU A 80 -2.17 -18.28 -5.17
C LEU A 80 -1.93 -19.69 -5.76
N THR A 81 -2.67 -20.01 -6.79
CA THR A 81 -2.42 -21.19 -7.62
C THR A 81 -2.06 -20.76 -9.02
N THR A 82 -1.07 -21.41 -9.59
CA THR A 82 -0.64 -21.13 -10.96
C THR A 82 -0.75 -22.39 -11.81
N HIS A 83 -1.18 -22.24 -13.05
CA HIS A 83 -1.40 -23.34 -13.97
C HIS A 83 -0.72 -23.05 -15.31
N LEU A 84 -0.16 -24.08 -15.92
CA LEU A 84 0.31 -24.01 -17.29
C LEU A 84 -0.74 -24.64 -18.23
N ALA A 85 -1.17 -23.88 -19.22
CA ALA A 85 -1.99 -24.40 -20.32
C ALA A 85 -1.16 -24.27 -21.60
N ALA A 86 -0.94 -25.42 -22.26
CA ALA A 86 -0.13 -25.47 -23.48
C ALA A 86 -0.91 -26.01 -24.66
#